data_79939924193db05644c7f9e937909601
#
_entry.id   79939924193db05644c7f9e937909601
#
_cell.length_a   1.000
_cell.length_b   1.000
_cell.length_c   1.000
_cell.angle_alpha   90.00
_cell.angle_beta   90.00
_cell.angle_gamma   90.00
#
_symmetry.space_group_name_H-M   'P 1'
#
loop_
_entity.id
_entity.type
_entity.pdbx_description
1 polymer ?
#
loop_
_entity_poly.entity_id
_entity_poly.type
_entity_poly.pdbx_seq_one_letter_code
_entity_poly.pdbx_strand_id
1 'polypeptide(L)'
;MRKQNLNELIEYNDEQLHPKVLINEPGYRMVLVSMRAGQFLPQHATQGTVTVYAMRGHCTFYEGPTPYDLRAGEVASIESGAPHRVEAHEDSVLLVLATGKAGAEQDSSEELDLREIPPPQRHPLIFQKFDALAIGDSLRLINDHDPVPLNRQIDSMRQGQASWEYIQRGPEIFRIRIRRIALPEATDVPVQTKSVWTLPGIDRK
;
A
#
# COMPACT_ATOMS: atom_id res chain seq x y z
N MET A 1 26.03 9.05 -7.66
CA MET A 1 25.25 8.08 -8.46
C MET A 1 24.97 6.86 -7.59
N ARG A 2 23.71 6.47 -7.41
CA ARG A 2 23.33 5.22 -6.71
C ARG A 2 23.01 4.16 -7.77
N LYS A 3 23.62 2.99 -7.65
CA LYS A 3 23.36 1.84 -8.53
C LYS A 3 22.88 0.68 -7.66
N GLN A 4 21.78 0.06 -8.04
CA GLN A 4 21.22 -1.11 -7.35
C GLN A 4 20.93 -2.20 -8.38
N ASN A 5 21.13 -3.45 -8.00
CA ASN A 5 20.72 -4.60 -8.80
C ASN A 5 19.36 -5.07 -8.30
N LEU A 6 18.31 -4.85 -9.08
CA LEU A 6 16.94 -5.18 -8.66
C LEU A 6 16.77 -6.66 -8.38
N ASN A 7 17.46 -7.54 -9.09
CA ASN A 7 17.37 -8.98 -8.85
C ASN A 7 17.89 -9.41 -7.47
N GLU A 8 18.84 -8.68 -6.92
CA GLU A 8 19.38 -8.92 -5.56
C GLU A 8 18.48 -8.36 -4.45
N LEU A 9 17.51 -7.53 -4.81
CA LEU A 9 16.59 -6.90 -3.87
C LEU A 9 15.23 -7.61 -3.78
N ILE A 10 15.02 -8.65 -4.59
CA ILE A 10 13.79 -9.42 -4.60
C ILE A 10 13.73 -10.28 -3.34
N GLU A 11 12.75 -9.99 -2.52
CA GLU A 11 12.44 -10.73 -1.30
C GLU A 11 10.94 -11.01 -1.28
N TYR A 12 10.54 -12.26 -1.04
CA TYR A 12 9.15 -12.64 -0.93
C TYR A 12 8.79 -12.83 0.55
N ASN A 13 7.54 -12.52 0.87
CA ASN A 13 6.94 -12.84 2.14
C ASN A 13 5.74 -13.77 1.87
N ASP A 14 5.65 -14.89 2.58
CA ASP A 14 4.60 -15.88 2.33
C ASP A 14 3.24 -15.44 2.88
N GLU A 15 3.21 -14.52 3.84
CA GLU A 15 1.98 -14.03 4.48
C GLU A 15 1.39 -12.81 3.77
N GLN A 16 2.23 -11.97 3.15
CA GLN A 16 1.80 -10.72 2.53
C GLN A 16 2.74 -10.29 1.40
N LEU A 17 2.25 -9.46 0.49
CA LEU A 17 3.11 -8.84 -0.51
C LEU A 17 4.26 -8.05 0.15
N HIS A 18 5.42 -8.02 -0.50
CA HIS A 18 6.62 -7.38 0.04
C HIS A 18 7.03 -6.15 -0.80
N PRO A 19 6.61 -4.94 -0.41
CA PRO A 19 7.03 -3.71 -1.06
C PRO A 19 8.38 -3.23 -0.52
N LYS A 20 9.33 -2.92 -1.42
CA LYS A 20 10.63 -2.33 -1.11
C LYS A 20 10.78 -1.00 -1.82
N VAL A 21 10.85 0.10 -1.09
CA VAL A 21 11.04 1.43 -1.67
C VAL A 21 12.49 1.57 -2.14
N LEU A 22 12.67 1.85 -3.43
CA LEU A 22 13.97 2.02 -4.08
C LEU A 22 14.37 3.48 -4.17
N ILE A 23 13.41 4.33 -4.53
CA ILE A 23 13.56 5.77 -4.67
C ILE A 23 12.32 6.44 -4.11
N ASN A 24 12.54 7.55 -3.44
CA ASN A 24 11.49 8.35 -2.86
C ASN A 24 11.93 9.82 -2.90
N GLU A 25 11.54 10.51 -3.96
CA GLU A 25 11.92 11.90 -4.24
C GLU A 25 10.65 12.74 -4.46
N PRO A 26 10.68 14.05 -4.25
CA PRO A 26 9.54 14.89 -4.54
C PRO A 26 9.06 14.72 -5.98
N GLY A 27 7.80 14.33 -6.15
CA GLY A 27 7.17 14.14 -7.46
C GLY A 27 7.41 12.77 -8.09
N TYR A 28 8.22 11.88 -7.47
CA TYR A 28 8.40 10.56 -8.03
C TYR A 28 8.85 9.51 -7.01
N ARG A 29 8.26 8.34 -7.09
CA ARG A 29 8.56 7.21 -6.21
C ARG A 29 8.69 5.91 -7.00
N MET A 30 9.69 5.11 -6.67
CA MET A 30 9.91 3.80 -7.27
C MET A 30 9.89 2.71 -6.18
N VAL A 31 9.07 1.71 -6.39
CA VAL A 31 8.88 0.59 -5.45
C VAL A 31 9.03 -0.73 -6.18
N LEU A 32 9.79 -1.65 -5.62
CA LEU A 32 9.81 -3.04 -6.03
C LEU A 32 8.79 -3.79 -5.18
N VAL A 33 7.82 -4.45 -5.81
CA VAL A 33 6.79 -5.22 -5.11
C VAL A 33 6.94 -6.68 -5.49
N SER A 34 7.23 -7.52 -4.50
CA SER A 34 7.28 -8.97 -4.67
C SER A 34 6.01 -9.59 -4.10
N MET A 35 5.39 -10.48 -4.86
CA MET A 35 4.13 -11.14 -4.53
C MET A 35 4.27 -12.64 -4.76
N ARG A 36 3.80 -13.46 -3.81
CA ARG A 36 3.61 -14.89 -4.00
C ARG A 36 2.36 -15.17 -4.83
N ALA A 37 2.32 -16.32 -5.47
CA ALA A 37 1.10 -16.81 -6.13
C ALA A 37 -0.10 -16.75 -5.17
N GLY A 38 -1.23 -16.20 -5.63
CA GLY A 38 -2.45 -16.02 -4.85
C GLY A 38 -2.49 -14.78 -3.96
N GLN A 39 -1.38 -14.06 -3.78
CA GLN A 39 -1.42 -12.77 -3.09
C GLN A 39 -2.04 -11.69 -3.96
N PHE A 40 -2.67 -10.74 -3.32
CA PHE A 40 -3.33 -9.64 -4.01
C PHE A 40 -3.12 -8.30 -3.31
N LEU A 41 -3.11 -7.24 -4.10
CA LEU A 41 -3.21 -5.87 -3.61
C LEU A 41 -4.68 -5.45 -3.71
N PRO A 42 -5.35 -5.16 -2.58
CA PRO A 42 -6.75 -4.76 -2.57
C PRO A 42 -7.02 -3.51 -3.40
N GLN A 43 -8.28 -3.29 -3.73
CA GLN A 43 -8.69 -2.12 -4.50
C GLN A 43 -8.30 -0.84 -3.77
N HIS A 44 -7.55 0.00 -4.47
CA HIS A 44 -7.12 1.31 -4.03
C HIS A 44 -7.02 2.26 -5.22
N ALA A 45 -6.87 3.54 -4.93
CA ALA A 45 -6.63 4.57 -5.95
C ALA A 45 -5.42 5.41 -5.52
N THR A 46 -4.64 5.86 -6.48
CA THR A 46 -3.47 6.72 -6.24
C THR A 46 -3.67 8.09 -6.89
N GLN A 47 -3.15 9.14 -6.26
CA GLN A 47 -3.11 10.46 -6.87
C GLN A 47 -1.82 10.60 -7.69
N GLY A 48 -1.95 10.76 -9.00
CA GLY A 48 -0.86 10.78 -9.96
C GLY A 48 -0.81 9.50 -10.80
N THR A 49 0.03 9.50 -11.82
CA THR A 49 0.15 8.36 -12.73
C THR A 49 1.04 7.28 -12.13
N VAL A 50 0.59 6.05 -12.22
CA VAL A 50 1.37 4.88 -11.82
C VAL A 50 1.73 4.07 -13.05
N THR A 51 3.02 3.83 -13.27
CA THR A 51 3.53 2.92 -14.29
C THR A 51 4.04 1.66 -13.61
N VAL A 52 3.59 0.52 -14.08
CA VAL A 52 3.97 -0.79 -13.55
C VAL A 52 4.66 -1.60 -14.63
N TYR A 53 5.88 -2.04 -14.37
CA TYR A 53 6.61 -2.98 -15.20
C TYR A 53 6.68 -4.34 -14.51
N ALA A 54 6.20 -5.38 -15.15
CA ALA A 54 6.33 -6.74 -14.65
C ALA A 54 7.74 -7.27 -14.97
N MET A 55 8.58 -7.36 -13.95
CA MET A 55 9.91 -7.95 -14.09
C MET A 55 9.87 -9.47 -14.16
N ARG A 56 8.93 -10.09 -13.44
CA ARG A 56 8.73 -11.54 -13.37
C ARG A 56 7.26 -11.84 -13.11
N GLY A 57 6.83 -13.03 -13.50
CA GLY A 57 5.54 -13.57 -13.17
C GLY A 57 4.40 -13.08 -14.05
N HIS A 58 3.18 -13.29 -13.54
CA HIS A 58 1.92 -12.96 -14.17
C HIS A 58 0.94 -12.43 -13.14
N CYS A 59 0.44 -11.23 -13.36
CA CYS A 59 -0.57 -10.59 -12.53
C CYS A 59 -1.77 -10.17 -13.39
N THR A 60 -2.97 -10.13 -12.79
CA THR A 60 -4.14 -9.47 -13.36
C THR A 60 -4.40 -8.17 -12.62
N PHE A 61 -4.52 -7.10 -13.37
CA PHE A 61 -4.97 -5.79 -12.91
C PHE A 61 -6.45 -5.62 -13.23
N TYR A 62 -7.21 -5.17 -12.25
CA TYR A 62 -8.63 -4.89 -12.39
C TYR A 62 -8.83 -3.38 -12.22
N GLU A 63 -9.09 -2.68 -13.33
CA GLU A 63 -9.49 -1.29 -13.38
C GLU A 63 -10.92 -1.22 -13.91
N GLY A 64 -11.88 -0.97 -13.01
CA GLY A 64 -13.31 -1.08 -13.36
C GLY A 64 -13.71 -2.53 -13.71
N PRO A 65 -14.56 -2.74 -14.74
CA PRO A 65 -15.08 -4.07 -15.07
C PRO A 65 -14.14 -4.93 -15.93
N THR A 66 -13.07 -4.34 -16.47
CA THR A 66 -12.19 -5.02 -17.43
C THR A 66 -10.90 -5.43 -16.74
N PRO A 67 -10.57 -6.74 -16.72
CA PRO A 67 -9.27 -7.20 -16.26
C PRO A 67 -8.21 -7.02 -17.35
N TYR A 68 -6.98 -6.72 -16.93
CA TYR A 68 -5.81 -6.64 -17.79
C TYR A 68 -4.74 -7.57 -17.25
N ASP A 69 -4.31 -8.53 -18.04
CA ASP A 69 -3.16 -9.37 -17.73
C ASP A 69 -1.87 -8.58 -17.95
N LEU A 70 -0.94 -8.71 -17.04
CA LEU A 70 0.41 -8.17 -17.14
C LEU A 70 1.41 -9.29 -16.86
N ARG A 71 2.22 -9.62 -17.87
CA ARG A 71 3.22 -10.69 -17.83
C ARG A 71 4.63 -10.13 -17.81
N ALA A 72 5.58 -10.95 -17.43
CA ALA A 72 6.99 -10.58 -17.42
C ALA A 72 7.42 -9.93 -18.73
N GLY A 73 8.05 -8.76 -18.64
CA GLY A 73 8.47 -7.93 -19.78
C GLY A 73 7.46 -6.90 -20.24
N GLU A 74 6.24 -6.92 -19.73
CA GLU A 74 5.18 -5.97 -20.10
C GLU A 74 5.10 -4.79 -19.14
N VAL A 75 4.52 -3.70 -19.62
CA VAL A 75 4.31 -2.46 -18.87
C VAL A 75 2.85 -2.01 -18.99
N ALA A 76 2.30 -1.55 -17.88
CA ALA A 76 0.98 -0.92 -17.82
C ALA A 76 1.06 0.46 -17.18
N SER A 77 0.11 1.34 -17.52
CA SER A 77 -0.05 2.65 -16.89
C SER A 77 -1.45 2.78 -16.32
N ILE A 78 -1.56 3.28 -15.11
CA ILE A 78 -2.81 3.50 -14.38
C ILE A 78 -2.95 5.00 -14.19
N GLU A 79 -4.08 5.54 -14.58
CA GLU A 79 -4.37 6.97 -14.50
C GLU A 79 -4.60 7.42 -13.04
N SER A 80 -4.36 8.71 -12.82
CA SER A 80 -4.59 9.33 -11.51
C SER A 80 -6.04 9.16 -11.05
N GLY A 81 -6.24 8.63 -9.86
CA GLY A 81 -7.54 8.45 -9.23
C GLY A 81 -8.30 7.20 -9.71
N ALA A 82 -7.77 6.44 -10.66
CA ALA A 82 -8.41 5.22 -11.13
C ALA A 82 -8.32 4.11 -10.06
N PRO A 83 -9.48 3.61 -9.56
CA PRO A 83 -9.49 2.52 -8.59
C PRO A 83 -9.03 1.22 -9.26
N HIS A 84 -8.03 0.57 -8.67
CA HIS A 84 -7.49 -0.67 -9.21
C HIS A 84 -7.10 -1.65 -8.11
N ARG A 85 -7.12 -2.93 -8.44
CA ARG A 85 -6.58 -4.03 -7.63
C ARG A 85 -5.66 -4.89 -8.48
N VAL A 86 -4.76 -5.62 -7.85
CA VAL A 86 -3.80 -6.50 -8.52
C VAL A 86 -3.84 -7.87 -7.86
N GLU A 87 -3.81 -8.92 -8.65
CA GLU A 87 -3.78 -10.32 -8.20
C GLU A 87 -2.64 -11.06 -8.89
N ALA A 88 -1.80 -11.74 -8.12
CA ALA A 88 -0.68 -12.52 -8.64
C ALA A 88 -1.09 -13.98 -8.88
N HIS A 89 -0.93 -14.49 -10.11
CA HIS A 89 -1.23 -15.87 -10.46
C HIS A 89 -0.05 -16.81 -10.26
N GLU A 90 1.14 -16.26 -10.21
CA GLU A 90 2.39 -16.92 -9.89
C GLU A 90 3.30 -15.97 -9.12
N ASP A 91 4.41 -16.46 -8.59
CA ASP A 91 5.39 -15.59 -7.91
C ASP A 91 5.84 -14.47 -8.84
N SER A 92 5.48 -13.25 -8.49
CA SER A 92 5.58 -12.08 -9.36
C SER A 92 6.43 -10.99 -8.74
N VAL A 93 7.09 -10.21 -9.60
CA VAL A 93 7.86 -9.02 -9.20
C VAL A 93 7.49 -7.87 -10.10
N LEU A 94 6.97 -6.82 -9.49
CA LEU A 94 6.54 -5.61 -10.16
C LEU A 94 7.47 -4.44 -9.79
N LEU A 95 7.95 -3.71 -10.77
CA LEU A 95 8.59 -2.42 -10.57
C LEU A 95 7.54 -1.33 -10.80
N VAL A 96 7.20 -0.64 -9.74
CA VAL A 96 6.15 0.39 -9.73
C VAL A 96 6.80 1.77 -9.67
N LEU A 97 6.51 2.60 -10.65
CA LEU A 97 6.89 4.01 -10.71
C LEU A 97 5.64 4.87 -10.56
N ALA A 98 5.57 5.62 -9.50
CA ALA A 98 4.50 6.60 -9.26
C ALA A 98 5.04 8.02 -9.47
N THR A 99 4.35 8.82 -10.28
CA THR A 99 4.74 10.19 -10.64
C THR A 99 3.64 11.20 -10.32
N GLY A 100 4.00 12.48 -10.23
CA GLY A 100 3.09 13.55 -9.85
C GLY A 100 2.80 13.50 -8.35
N LYS A 101 1.55 13.69 -7.95
CA LYS A 101 1.17 13.60 -6.52
C LYS A 101 1.32 12.19 -5.95
N ALA A 102 1.31 11.14 -6.78
CA ALA A 102 1.61 9.77 -6.34
C ALA A 102 3.11 9.52 -6.16
N GLY A 103 3.95 10.24 -6.92
CA GLY A 103 5.42 10.19 -6.80
C GLY A 103 5.96 11.20 -5.79
N ALA A 104 5.28 12.31 -5.60
CA ALA A 104 5.52 13.10 -4.42
C ALA A 104 5.24 12.17 -3.23
N GLU A 105 6.20 11.99 -2.33
CA GLU A 105 5.78 11.99 -0.96
C GLU A 105 4.92 13.26 -0.88
N GLN A 106 3.62 13.11 -1.07
CA GLN A 106 2.84 13.96 -0.24
C GLN A 106 3.23 13.52 1.15
N ASP A 107 4.16 14.26 1.66
CA ASP A 107 4.09 14.67 3.01
C ASP A 107 2.77 15.48 3.17
N SER A 108 1.71 14.94 2.62
CA SER A 108 0.35 15.03 3.10
C SER A 108 0.25 14.21 4.36
N SER A 109 1.39 14.01 5.03
CA SER A 109 1.40 13.75 6.43
C SER A 109 0.78 15.00 7.05
N GLU A 110 -0.53 14.94 7.19
CA GLU A 110 -1.21 15.80 8.15
C GLU A 110 -0.36 15.69 9.41
N GLU A 111 0.37 16.76 9.71
CA GLU A 111 1.18 16.83 10.91
C GLU A 111 0.20 17.03 12.06
N LEU A 112 0.00 15.98 12.83
CA LEU A 112 -0.91 15.96 13.96
C LEU A 112 -0.12 16.31 15.23
N ASP A 113 -0.29 17.53 15.71
CA ASP A 113 0.28 17.94 16.98
C ASP A 113 -0.54 17.39 18.15
N LEU A 114 -0.07 16.30 18.73
CA LEU A 114 -0.75 15.63 19.83
C LEU A 114 -0.72 16.43 21.15
N ARG A 115 0.16 17.40 21.26
CA ARG A 115 0.29 18.22 22.47
C ARG A 115 -0.96 19.07 22.69
N GLU A 116 -1.62 19.48 21.59
CA GLU A 116 -2.85 20.27 21.60
C GLU A 116 -4.12 19.42 21.79
N ILE A 117 -3.99 18.07 21.77
CA ILE A 117 -5.11 17.14 21.84
C ILE A 117 -5.20 16.52 23.24
N PRO A 118 -6.39 16.48 23.87
CA PRO A 118 -6.57 15.80 25.16
C PRO A 118 -6.13 14.33 25.09
N PRO A 119 -5.37 13.81 26.09
CA PRO A 119 -4.79 12.46 26.06
C PRO A 119 -5.76 11.33 25.72
N PRO A 120 -7.02 11.32 26.21
CA PRO A 120 -7.97 10.23 25.87
C PRO A 120 -8.37 10.22 24.39
N GLN A 121 -8.23 11.33 23.68
CA GLN A 121 -8.63 11.45 22.28
C GLN A 121 -7.48 11.19 21.29
N ARG A 122 -6.22 11.20 21.77
CA ARG A 122 -5.02 11.07 20.91
C ARG A 122 -5.01 9.75 20.14
N HIS A 123 -5.06 8.63 20.84
CA HIS A 123 -4.97 7.31 20.20
C HIS A 123 -6.15 7.01 19.25
N PRO A 124 -7.43 7.22 19.62
CA PRO A 124 -8.54 7.04 18.70
C PRO A 124 -8.40 7.85 17.41
N LEU A 125 -7.97 9.12 17.52
CA LEU A 125 -7.78 9.97 16.36
C LEU A 125 -6.63 9.49 15.47
N ILE A 126 -5.51 9.04 16.05
CA ILE A 126 -4.38 8.49 15.30
C ILE A 126 -4.82 7.24 14.53
N PHE A 127 -5.54 6.32 15.16
CA PHE A 127 -6.04 5.11 14.49
C PHE A 127 -7.02 5.47 13.37
N GLN A 128 -7.96 6.38 13.60
CA GLN A 128 -8.89 6.83 12.58
C GLN A 128 -8.16 7.38 11.35
N LYS A 129 -7.14 8.24 11.57
CA LYS A 129 -6.36 8.82 10.48
C LYS A 129 -5.47 7.79 9.79
N PHE A 130 -4.83 6.91 10.56
CA PHE A 130 -4.02 5.83 10.02
C PHE A 130 -4.85 4.87 9.15
N ASP A 131 -6.04 4.51 9.59
CA ASP A 131 -6.93 3.61 8.85
C ASP A 131 -7.46 4.22 7.54
N ALA A 132 -7.47 5.55 7.45
CA ALA A 132 -7.83 6.28 6.24
C ALA A 132 -6.65 6.47 5.25
N LEU A 133 -5.41 6.15 5.64
CA LEU A 133 -4.27 6.26 4.74
C LEU A 133 -4.34 5.21 3.63
N ALA A 134 -3.94 5.59 2.43
CA ALA A 134 -3.63 4.61 1.38
C ALA A 134 -2.29 3.92 1.66
N ILE A 135 -2.08 2.74 1.05
CA ILE A 135 -0.78 2.05 1.16
C ILE A 135 0.31 2.98 0.61
N GLY A 136 1.35 3.17 1.43
CA GLY A 136 2.47 4.06 1.12
C GLY A 136 2.35 5.47 1.67
N ASP A 137 1.15 5.91 2.05
CA ASP A 137 0.94 7.19 2.72
C ASP A 137 1.41 7.13 4.18
N SER A 138 1.64 8.29 4.76
CA SER A 138 2.13 8.41 6.14
C SER A 138 1.41 9.50 6.90
N LEU A 139 1.32 9.30 8.22
CA LEU A 139 0.88 10.28 9.21
C LEU A 139 2.11 10.73 10.00
N ARG A 140 2.29 12.05 10.17
CA ARG A 140 3.29 12.61 11.08
C ARG A 140 2.66 12.99 12.40
N LEU A 141 3.34 12.65 13.48
CA LEU A 141 2.92 12.99 14.83
C LEU A 141 3.97 13.87 15.49
N ILE A 142 3.53 14.91 16.19
CA ILE A 142 4.34 15.64 17.16
C ILE A 142 3.85 15.29 18.55
N ASN A 143 4.77 14.88 19.42
CA ASN A 143 4.47 14.53 20.79
C ASN A 143 5.49 15.14 21.76
N ASP A 144 5.09 15.34 23.01
CA ASP A 144 5.90 15.87 24.12
C ASP A 144 6.70 14.81 24.87
N HIS A 145 6.45 13.54 24.59
CA HIS A 145 7.15 12.39 25.19
C HIS A 145 7.32 11.27 24.16
N ASP A 146 8.18 10.29 24.46
CA ASP A 146 8.39 9.13 23.60
C ASP A 146 7.11 8.27 23.51
N PRO A 147 6.47 8.13 22.33
CA PRO A 147 5.19 7.44 22.20
C PRO A 147 5.34 5.91 22.07
N VAL A 148 6.21 5.30 22.90
CA VAL A 148 6.41 3.83 22.93
C VAL A 148 5.09 3.07 23.16
N PRO A 149 4.16 3.49 24.04
CA PRO A 149 2.87 2.81 24.19
C PRO A 149 2.04 2.80 22.90
N LEU A 150 2.03 3.90 22.17
CA LEU A 150 1.34 4.00 20.89
C LEU A 150 1.95 3.07 19.84
N ASN A 151 3.29 3.01 19.74
CA ASN A 151 3.97 2.12 18.83
C ASN A 151 3.57 0.66 19.09
N ARG A 152 3.65 0.20 20.34
CA ARG A 152 3.22 -1.15 20.71
C ARG A 152 1.75 -1.43 20.39
N GLN A 153 0.89 -0.44 20.55
CA GLN A 153 -0.53 -0.57 20.24
C GLN A 153 -0.77 -0.68 18.73
N ILE A 154 -0.05 0.09 17.92
CA ILE A 154 -0.10 -0.02 16.45
C ILE A 154 0.40 -1.40 16.01
N ASP A 155 1.54 -1.86 16.53
CA ASP A 155 2.07 -3.18 16.22
C ASP A 155 1.10 -4.30 16.58
N SER A 156 0.38 -4.20 17.71
CA SER A 156 -0.58 -5.22 18.11
C SER A 156 -1.91 -5.17 17.36
N MET A 157 -2.43 -3.97 17.05
CA MET A 157 -3.75 -3.79 16.43
C MET A 157 -3.71 -3.69 14.92
N ARG A 158 -2.54 -3.41 14.34
CA ARG A 158 -2.30 -3.25 12.89
C ARG A 158 -1.04 -4.01 12.49
N GLN A 159 -0.93 -5.25 12.96
CA GLN A 159 0.23 -6.11 12.74
C GLN A 159 0.58 -6.18 11.26
N GLY A 160 1.84 -5.88 10.91
CA GLY A 160 2.32 -5.89 9.54
C GLY A 160 1.79 -4.78 8.63
N GLN A 161 0.92 -3.88 9.12
CA GLN A 161 0.29 -2.83 8.29
C GLN A 161 0.98 -1.47 8.41
N ALA A 162 1.83 -1.27 9.40
CA ALA A 162 2.48 0.00 9.69
C ALA A 162 4.01 -0.13 9.73
N SER A 163 4.71 0.88 9.21
CA SER A 163 6.11 1.11 9.55
C SER A 163 6.22 2.35 10.43
N TRP A 164 7.16 2.31 11.37
CA TRP A 164 7.37 3.34 12.36
C TRP A 164 8.77 3.93 12.23
N GLU A 165 8.88 5.25 12.12
CA GLU A 165 10.13 5.95 11.98
C GLU A 165 10.18 7.17 12.91
N TYR A 166 11.27 7.32 13.67
CA TYR A 166 11.55 8.55 14.41
C TYR A 166 12.24 9.56 13.49
N ILE A 167 11.56 10.67 13.15
CA ILE A 167 12.15 11.81 12.44
C ILE A 167 12.99 12.64 13.42
N GLN A 168 12.49 12.80 14.65
CA GLN A 168 13.18 13.48 15.74
C GLN A 168 12.91 12.76 17.07
N ARG A 169 13.97 12.55 17.87
CA ARG A 169 13.86 11.88 19.16
C ARG A 169 14.37 12.78 20.27
N GLY A 170 13.42 13.33 21.07
CA GLY A 170 13.60 14.06 22.32
C GLY A 170 14.70 15.11 22.39
N PRO A 171 14.93 15.70 23.58
CA PRO A 171 14.25 15.38 24.84
C PRO A 171 12.82 15.96 24.97
N GLU A 172 12.51 17.10 24.34
CA GLU A 172 11.25 17.81 24.55
C GLU A 172 10.22 17.55 23.45
N ILE A 173 10.69 17.19 22.25
CA ILE A 173 9.83 16.98 21.09
C ILE A 173 10.20 15.67 20.42
N PHE A 174 9.19 14.84 20.20
CA PHE A 174 9.28 13.62 19.40
C PHE A 174 8.46 13.80 18.15
N ARG A 175 9.10 13.63 16.97
CA ARG A 175 8.42 13.59 15.68
C ARG A 175 8.52 12.20 15.12
N ILE A 176 7.37 11.62 14.82
CA ILE A 176 7.24 10.25 14.34
C ILE A 176 6.54 10.26 13.00
N ARG A 177 7.00 9.42 12.09
CA ARG A 177 6.28 9.07 10.87
C ARG A 177 5.73 7.66 11.01
N ILE A 178 4.43 7.49 10.83
CA ILE A 178 3.77 6.20 10.74
C ILE A 178 3.29 6.05 9.29
N ARG A 179 3.83 5.07 8.57
CA ARG A 179 3.46 4.82 7.18
C ARG A 179 2.60 3.57 7.10
N ARG A 180 1.56 3.62 6.28
CA ARG A 180 0.78 2.43 5.95
C ARG A 180 1.51 1.61 4.89
N ILE A 181 1.88 0.36 5.23
CA ILE A 181 2.63 -0.54 4.35
C ILE A 181 1.80 -1.70 3.83
N ALA A 182 0.68 -2.02 4.50
CA ALA A 182 -0.29 -3.02 4.07
C ALA A 182 -1.70 -2.65 4.54
N LEU A 183 -2.72 -3.28 3.95
CA LEU A 183 -4.11 -3.21 4.41
C LEU A 183 -4.37 -4.32 5.45
N PRO A 184 -5.44 -4.18 6.28
CA PRO A 184 -5.85 -5.26 7.14
C PRO A 184 -6.14 -6.50 6.31
N GLU A 185 -5.80 -7.68 6.83
CA GLU A 185 -6.26 -8.94 6.24
C GLU A 185 -7.79 -8.87 6.10
N ALA A 186 -8.29 -9.26 4.94
CA ALA A 186 -9.72 -9.37 4.73
C ALA A 186 -10.23 -10.46 5.68
N THR A 187 -10.75 -10.03 6.83
CA THR A 187 -11.56 -10.95 7.65
C THR A 187 -12.67 -11.44 6.76
N ASP A 188 -12.76 -12.77 6.61
CA ASP A 188 -13.79 -13.49 5.88
C ASP A 188 -15.13 -12.76 5.89
N VAL A 189 -15.39 -11.97 4.87
CA VAL A 189 -16.75 -11.67 4.49
C VAL A 189 -17.22 -12.93 3.78
N PRO A 190 -18.19 -13.67 4.32
CA PRO A 190 -18.67 -14.88 3.66
C PRO A 190 -19.08 -14.49 2.25
N VAL A 191 -18.37 -15.03 1.25
CA VAL A 191 -18.77 -14.92 -0.13
C VAL A 191 -20.15 -15.50 -0.24
N GLN A 192 -21.16 -14.64 -0.29
CA GLN A 192 -22.49 -15.07 -0.70
C GLN A 192 -22.33 -15.51 -2.16
N THR A 193 -22.17 -16.80 -2.33
CA THR A 193 -22.34 -17.47 -3.61
C THR A 193 -23.79 -17.24 -4.05
N LYS A 194 -24.04 -16.13 -4.75
CA LYS A 194 -25.29 -15.90 -5.45
C LYS A 194 -25.11 -16.24 -6.92
N SER A 195 -25.70 -17.41 -7.19
CA SER A 195 -26.43 -17.77 -8.42
C SER A 195 -25.66 -17.67 -9.76
N VAL A 196 -25.34 -18.86 -10.18
CA VAL A 196 -25.34 -19.31 -11.56
C VAL A 196 -26.33 -18.51 -12.41
N TRP A 197 -25.81 -17.64 -13.27
CA TRP A 197 -26.58 -17.10 -14.37
C TRP A 197 -26.70 -18.20 -15.42
N THR A 198 -27.81 -18.92 -15.41
CA THR A 198 -28.21 -19.79 -16.52
C THR A 198 -28.63 -18.87 -17.68
N LEU A 199 -27.86 -18.85 -18.74
CA LEU A 199 -28.27 -18.21 -19.99
C LEU A 199 -29.45 -18.99 -20.56
N PRO A 200 -30.58 -18.34 -20.95
CA PRO A 200 -31.67 -19.02 -21.63
C PRO A 200 -31.25 -19.42 -23.06
N GLY A 201 -31.57 -20.65 -23.40
CA GLY A 201 -31.38 -21.41 -24.59
C GLY A 201 -31.04 -20.68 -25.88
N ILE A 202 -29.98 -21.15 -26.52
CA ILE A 202 -29.79 -21.04 -27.96
C ILE A 202 -30.22 -22.39 -28.55
N ASP A 203 -31.45 -22.47 -29.03
CA ASP A 203 -31.90 -23.56 -29.89
C ASP A 203 -31.14 -23.53 -31.21
N ARG A 204 -30.37 -24.58 -31.46
CA ARG A 204 -29.84 -24.85 -32.81
C ARG A 204 -30.92 -25.54 -33.64
N LYS A 205 -31.32 -24.87 -34.67
CA LYS A 205 -31.84 -25.48 -35.90
C LYS A 205 -30.82 -25.34 -37.00
#